data_7d1f57a733739eb68983fb33d53acbec
#
_entry.id   7d1f57a733739eb68983fb33d53acbec
#
_cell.length_a   1.000
_cell.length_b   1.000
_cell.length_c   1.000
_cell.angle_alpha   90.00
_cell.angle_beta   90.00
_cell.angle_gamma   90.00
#
_symmetry.space_group_name_H-M   'P 1'
#
loop_
_entity.id
_entity.type
_entity.pdbx_description
1 polymer ?
#
loop_
_entity_poly.entity_id
_entity_poly.type
_entity_poly.pdbx_seq_one_letter_code
_entity_poly.pdbx_strand_id
1 'polypeptide(L)'
;MKALLSIIIPMYNSERYIVRCIESLRRLKIRKEVIVVDDGSSDSSYDIARKFASNGEIKLFHQENKGVSEARNLGLERCSGDVVVFVDSDDFIISEGFQSMYNNFTLSKAEMAMGGVRIKFADQHIEVRMAYGEMAGKLWKGDDCFAKLMHTNTFTPLVFCYMFKKSFLDRVKLRFQHRMSEDDLWTSIAMCEAQNVLVTDDLHYVYCKNSDSITGTNVSTIFRADNHLAVANDLYDYLRNHTLSENAEVWLCCKILYIASIAVKIYIESDYYTFSLSIEMFQDLFSRVLKSSNEYAKKVGLMFGKRLLDTIKSMK
;
A
#
# COMPACT_ATOMS: atom_id res chain seq x y z
N MET A 1 15.34 -6.46 -25.36
CA MET A 1 13.90 -6.84 -25.38
C MET A 1 13.13 -5.84 -24.54
N LYS A 2 11.86 -5.52 -24.85
CA LYS A 2 11.02 -4.69 -23.98
C LYS A 2 10.72 -5.47 -22.69
N ALA A 3 10.79 -4.80 -21.54
CA ALA A 3 10.48 -5.39 -20.25
C ALA A 3 9.08 -6.02 -20.23
N LEU A 4 8.90 -7.13 -19.52
CA LEU A 4 7.61 -7.78 -19.32
C LEU A 4 6.98 -7.20 -18.04
N LEU A 5 5.71 -6.81 -18.13
CA LEU A 5 4.91 -6.35 -16.99
C LEU A 5 4.07 -7.50 -16.45
N SER A 6 4.17 -7.78 -15.15
CA SER A 6 3.24 -8.65 -14.42
C SER A 6 2.22 -7.79 -13.68
N ILE A 7 0.95 -8.00 -13.96
CA ILE A 7 -0.18 -7.35 -13.29
C ILE A 7 -0.84 -8.40 -12.41
N ILE A 8 -0.81 -8.19 -11.09
CA ILE A 8 -1.34 -9.11 -10.09
C ILE A 8 -2.67 -8.56 -9.58
N ILE A 9 -3.73 -9.37 -9.70
CA ILE A 9 -5.09 -9.01 -9.30
C ILE A 9 -5.56 -10.02 -8.24
N PRO A 10 -5.53 -9.67 -6.94
CA PRO A 10 -6.22 -10.45 -5.93
C PRO A 10 -7.73 -10.30 -6.14
N MET A 11 -8.49 -11.39 -6.10
CA MET A 11 -9.92 -11.41 -6.36
C MET A 11 -10.66 -12.20 -5.28
N TYR A 12 -11.66 -11.57 -4.68
CA TYR A 12 -12.59 -12.24 -3.77
C TYR A 12 -13.97 -11.59 -3.88
N ASN A 13 -15.00 -12.35 -4.23
CA ASN A 13 -16.39 -11.91 -4.38
C ASN A 13 -16.52 -10.61 -5.19
N SER A 14 -15.95 -10.61 -6.39
CA SER A 14 -15.85 -9.43 -7.28
C SER A 14 -16.64 -9.58 -8.58
N GLU A 15 -17.68 -10.42 -8.63
CA GLU A 15 -18.45 -10.72 -9.85
C GLU A 15 -18.95 -9.48 -10.58
N ARG A 16 -19.28 -8.40 -9.84
CA ARG A 16 -19.76 -7.14 -10.39
C ARG A 16 -18.67 -6.27 -11.03
N TYR A 17 -17.39 -6.53 -10.71
CA TYR A 17 -16.31 -5.60 -10.98
C TYR A 17 -15.20 -6.18 -11.87
N ILE A 18 -14.91 -7.48 -11.73
CA ILE A 18 -13.72 -8.12 -12.33
C ILE A 18 -13.67 -7.97 -13.86
N VAL A 19 -14.82 -7.97 -14.55
CA VAL A 19 -14.89 -7.75 -16.01
C VAL A 19 -14.31 -6.39 -16.36
N ARG A 20 -14.78 -5.31 -15.69
CA ARG A 20 -14.30 -3.94 -15.91
C ARG A 20 -12.80 -3.82 -15.63
N CYS A 21 -12.34 -4.44 -14.55
CA CYS A 21 -10.93 -4.45 -14.18
C CYS A 21 -10.08 -5.05 -15.32
N ILE A 22 -10.37 -6.29 -15.76
CA ILE A 22 -9.62 -6.97 -16.82
C ILE A 22 -9.72 -6.20 -18.15
N GLU A 23 -10.88 -5.71 -18.54
CA GLU A 23 -11.07 -4.97 -19.78
C GLU A 23 -10.27 -3.66 -19.83
N SER A 24 -10.08 -2.99 -18.69
CA SER A 24 -9.24 -1.79 -18.63
C SER A 24 -7.79 -2.06 -19.04
N LEU A 25 -7.30 -3.28 -18.81
CA LEU A 25 -5.95 -3.71 -19.14
C LEU A 25 -5.75 -4.02 -20.63
N ARG A 26 -6.83 -4.30 -21.38
CA ARG A 26 -6.75 -4.66 -22.80
C ARG A 26 -6.14 -3.55 -23.68
N ARG A 27 -6.38 -2.29 -23.30
CA ARG A 27 -5.89 -1.10 -24.04
C ARG A 27 -4.39 -0.85 -23.89
N LEU A 28 -3.74 -1.49 -22.92
CA LEU A 28 -2.30 -1.33 -22.71
C LEU A 28 -1.50 -1.96 -23.86
N LYS A 29 -0.74 -1.15 -24.55
CA LYS A 29 0.21 -1.57 -25.61
C LYS A 29 1.58 -1.95 -25.03
N ILE A 30 1.56 -2.73 -23.94
CA ILE A 30 2.73 -3.19 -23.20
C ILE A 30 2.76 -4.72 -23.28
N ARG A 31 3.96 -5.30 -23.41
CA ARG A 31 4.13 -6.75 -23.22
C ARG A 31 3.83 -7.08 -21.78
N LYS A 32 2.75 -7.82 -21.53
CA LYS A 32 2.25 -8.06 -20.18
C LYS A 32 1.75 -9.48 -20.00
N GLU A 33 1.74 -9.93 -18.75
CA GLU A 33 0.94 -11.02 -18.24
C GLU A 33 -0.01 -10.48 -17.16
N VAL A 34 -1.21 -11.02 -17.11
CA VAL A 34 -2.20 -10.69 -16.07
C VAL A 34 -2.43 -11.94 -15.25
N ILE A 35 -2.21 -11.83 -13.95
CA ILE A 35 -2.30 -12.92 -12.97
C ILE A 35 -3.46 -12.59 -12.05
N VAL A 36 -4.55 -13.34 -12.15
CA VAL A 36 -5.70 -13.24 -11.25
C VAL A 36 -5.59 -14.37 -10.24
N VAL A 37 -5.64 -14.01 -8.96
CA VAL A 37 -5.64 -14.97 -7.86
C VAL A 37 -7.00 -14.90 -7.17
N ASP A 38 -7.82 -15.91 -7.37
CA ASP A 38 -9.09 -16.07 -6.69
C ASP A 38 -8.86 -16.61 -5.27
N ASP A 39 -9.24 -15.82 -4.28
CA ASP A 39 -9.09 -16.13 -2.85
C ASP A 39 -10.35 -16.81 -2.28
N GLY A 40 -10.82 -17.86 -2.97
CA GLY A 40 -11.95 -18.66 -2.51
C GLY A 40 -13.30 -17.95 -2.64
N SER A 41 -13.55 -17.25 -3.77
CA SER A 41 -14.83 -16.60 -4.02
C SER A 41 -16.01 -17.57 -3.95
N SER A 42 -17.10 -17.12 -3.34
CA SER A 42 -18.37 -17.85 -3.23
C SER A 42 -19.43 -17.38 -4.23
N ASP A 43 -19.18 -16.28 -4.93
CA ASP A 43 -20.01 -15.74 -6.02
C ASP A 43 -19.54 -16.24 -7.40
N SER A 44 -20.00 -15.62 -8.48
CA SER A 44 -19.64 -15.98 -9.86
C SER A 44 -18.25 -15.50 -10.30
N SER A 45 -17.44 -14.88 -9.43
CA SER A 45 -16.14 -14.29 -9.77
C SER A 45 -15.20 -15.27 -10.45
N TYR A 46 -15.05 -16.47 -9.88
CA TYR A 46 -14.18 -17.51 -10.43
C TYR A 46 -14.60 -17.95 -11.83
N ASP A 47 -15.90 -18.21 -12.04
CA ASP A 47 -16.42 -18.62 -13.33
C ASP A 47 -16.30 -17.55 -14.40
N ILE A 48 -16.44 -16.27 -14.01
CA ILE A 48 -16.21 -15.12 -14.90
C ILE A 48 -14.73 -15.07 -15.30
N ALA A 49 -13.81 -15.10 -14.32
CA ALA A 49 -12.36 -15.05 -14.57
C ALA A 49 -11.89 -16.24 -15.40
N ARG A 50 -12.47 -17.45 -15.20
CA ARG A 50 -12.15 -18.65 -15.96
C ARG A 50 -12.42 -18.49 -17.46
N LYS A 51 -13.43 -17.71 -17.87
CA LYS A 51 -13.69 -17.43 -19.30
C LYS A 51 -12.55 -16.64 -19.92
N PHE A 52 -12.01 -15.63 -19.21
CA PHE A 52 -10.84 -14.87 -19.66
C PHE A 52 -9.57 -15.74 -19.72
N ALA A 53 -9.39 -16.64 -18.75
CA ALA A 53 -8.27 -17.58 -18.74
C ALA A 53 -8.34 -18.55 -19.92
N SER A 54 -9.54 -19.07 -20.25
CA SER A 54 -9.75 -19.96 -21.40
C SER A 54 -9.44 -19.30 -22.74
N ASN A 55 -9.57 -17.97 -22.81
CA ASN A 55 -9.20 -17.17 -24.00
C ASN A 55 -7.70 -16.78 -24.01
N GLY A 56 -6.91 -17.20 -23.02
CA GLY A 56 -5.49 -16.87 -22.92
C GLY A 56 -5.19 -15.41 -22.51
N GLU A 57 -6.19 -14.69 -21.99
CA GLU A 57 -6.04 -13.27 -21.62
C GLU A 57 -5.42 -13.10 -20.24
N ILE A 58 -5.65 -14.05 -19.33
CA ILE A 58 -5.14 -14.06 -17.97
C ILE A 58 -4.62 -15.43 -17.58
N LYS A 59 -3.77 -15.46 -16.54
CA LYS A 59 -3.42 -16.66 -15.78
C LYS A 59 -4.27 -16.66 -14.51
N LEU A 60 -5.13 -17.66 -14.33
CA LEU A 60 -6.01 -17.76 -13.18
C LEU A 60 -5.46 -18.81 -12.19
N PHE A 61 -5.31 -18.40 -10.95
CA PHE A 61 -4.97 -19.26 -9.81
C PHE A 61 -6.11 -19.20 -8.80
N HIS A 62 -6.28 -20.27 -8.05
CA HIS A 62 -7.29 -20.38 -7.01
C HIS A 62 -6.63 -20.86 -5.70
N GLN A 63 -7.06 -20.31 -4.59
CA GLN A 63 -6.73 -20.77 -3.24
C GLN A 63 -7.98 -20.77 -2.35
N GLU A 64 -7.95 -21.49 -1.24
CA GLU A 64 -8.92 -21.29 -0.16
C GLU A 64 -8.77 -19.86 0.39
N ASN A 65 -9.86 -19.28 0.91
CA ASN A 65 -9.81 -17.91 1.43
C ASN A 65 -8.77 -17.76 2.57
N LYS A 66 -7.67 -17.09 2.26
CA LYS A 66 -6.55 -16.77 3.18
C LYS A 66 -6.31 -15.27 3.31
N GLY A 67 -7.10 -14.47 2.63
CA GLY A 67 -7.01 -13.01 2.63
C GLY A 67 -6.15 -12.44 1.50
N VAL A 68 -6.33 -11.13 1.28
CA VAL A 68 -5.72 -10.39 0.18
C VAL A 68 -4.18 -10.48 0.16
N SER A 69 -3.54 -10.50 1.34
CA SER A 69 -2.08 -10.64 1.48
C SER A 69 -1.56 -11.93 0.85
N GLU A 70 -2.19 -13.06 1.16
CA GLU A 70 -1.80 -14.36 0.60
C GLU A 70 -2.09 -14.45 -0.90
N ALA A 71 -3.20 -13.86 -1.37
CA ALA A 71 -3.49 -13.78 -2.79
C ALA A 71 -2.43 -12.94 -3.54
N ARG A 72 -2.01 -11.79 -2.99
CA ARG A 72 -0.92 -10.98 -3.58
C ARG A 72 0.41 -11.73 -3.53
N ASN A 73 0.74 -12.42 -2.44
CA ASN A 73 1.96 -13.23 -2.31
C ASN A 73 2.00 -14.36 -3.33
N LEU A 74 0.89 -15.10 -3.50
CA LEU A 74 0.79 -16.15 -4.53
C LEU A 74 0.99 -15.54 -5.94
N GLY A 75 0.40 -14.38 -6.20
CA GLY A 75 0.63 -13.64 -7.45
C GLY A 75 2.11 -13.30 -7.68
N LEU A 76 2.82 -12.85 -6.63
CA LEU A 76 4.26 -12.59 -6.68
C LEU A 76 5.10 -13.84 -6.97
N GLU A 77 4.72 -14.99 -6.45
CA GLU A 77 5.38 -16.26 -6.71
C GLU A 77 5.18 -16.76 -8.14
N ARG A 78 4.04 -16.43 -8.74
CA ARG A 78 3.62 -16.85 -10.08
C ARG A 78 4.02 -15.88 -11.19
N CYS A 79 4.47 -14.66 -10.83
CA CYS A 79 4.85 -13.64 -11.81
C CYS A 79 6.25 -13.89 -12.38
N SER A 80 6.40 -13.59 -13.67
CA SER A 80 7.64 -13.76 -14.43
C SER A 80 8.16 -12.46 -15.05
N GLY A 81 7.44 -11.35 -14.86
CA GLY A 81 7.78 -10.06 -15.46
C GLY A 81 8.92 -9.34 -14.75
N ASP A 82 9.54 -8.42 -15.49
CA ASP A 82 10.60 -7.54 -14.97
C ASP A 82 10.05 -6.43 -14.09
N VAL A 83 8.78 -6.06 -14.33
CA VAL A 83 8.03 -5.05 -13.59
C VAL A 83 6.78 -5.69 -13.01
N VAL A 84 6.46 -5.37 -11.75
CA VAL A 84 5.29 -5.87 -11.02
C VAL A 84 4.41 -4.69 -10.63
N VAL A 85 3.10 -4.86 -10.80
CA VAL A 85 2.07 -3.95 -10.29
C VAL A 85 0.93 -4.77 -9.68
N PHE A 86 0.24 -4.15 -8.71
CA PHE A 86 -0.98 -4.70 -8.13
C PHE A 86 -2.18 -3.87 -8.61
N VAL A 87 -3.29 -4.54 -8.89
CA VAL A 87 -4.56 -3.91 -9.25
C VAL A 87 -5.66 -4.62 -8.49
N ASP A 88 -6.44 -3.89 -7.70
CA ASP A 88 -7.53 -4.48 -6.96
C ASP A 88 -8.70 -4.81 -7.91
N SER A 89 -9.38 -5.93 -7.68
CA SER A 89 -10.37 -6.48 -8.61
C SER A 89 -11.63 -5.63 -8.79
N ASP A 90 -11.89 -4.71 -7.86
CA ASP A 90 -13.01 -3.75 -7.91
C ASP A 90 -12.64 -2.39 -8.52
N ASP A 91 -11.37 -2.22 -8.92
CA ASP A 91 -10.82 -0.99 -9.51
C ASP A 91 -10.54 -1.13 -11.02
N PHE A 92 -9.95 -0.10 -11.62
CA PHE A 92 -9.49 -0.14 -13.01
C PHE A 92 -8.40 0.89 -13.29
N ILE A 93 -7.65 0.68 -14.38
CA ILE A 93 -6.54 1.56 -14.76
C ILE A 93 -6.96 2.64 -15.76
N ILE A 94 -6.19 3.74 -15.79
CA ILE A 94 -6.24 4.77 -16.82
C ILE A 94 -5.10 4.48 -17.80
N SER A 95 -5.43 3.92 -18.97
CA SER A 95 -4.45 3.33 -19.88
C SER A 95 -3.35 4.29 -20.31
N GLU A 96 -3.67 5.56 -20.60
CA GLU A 96 -2.71 6.57 -21.04
C GLU A 96 -1.70 6.89 -19.94
N GLY A 97 -2.17 7.21 -18.74
CA GLY A 97 -1.29 7.52 -17.59
C GLY A 97 -0.47 6.30 -17.15
N PHE A 98 -1.10 5.11 -17.17
CA PHE A 98 -0.40 3.87 -16.85
C PHE A 98 0.74 3.59 -17.85
N GLN A 99 0.47 3.76 -19.16
CA GLN A 99 1.45 3.57 -20.23
C GLN A 99 2.61 4.56 -20.11
N SER A 100 2.30 5.84 -19.80
CA SER A 100 3.30 6.89 -19.60
C SER A 100 4.21 6.56 -18.41
N MET A 101 3.61 6.27 -17.24
CA MET A 101 4.35 5.91 -16.04
C MET A 101 5.24 4.67 -16.28
N TYR A 102 4.71 3.61 -16.91
CA TYR A 102 5.48 2.41 -17.22
C TYR A 102 6.67 2.71 -18.14
N ASN A 103 6.47 3.50 -19.21
CA ASN A 103 7.54 3.86 -20.13
C ASN A 103 8.65 4.65 -19.41
N ASN A 104 8.27 5.66 -18.64
CA ASN A 104 9.22 6.47 -17.86
C ASN A 104 9.97 5.61 -16.84
N PHE A 105 9.26 4.72 -16.14
CA PHE A 105 9.85 3.83 -15.17
C PHE A 105 10.86 2.86 -15.79
N THR A 106 10.52 2.21 -16.90
CA THR A 106 11.40 1.24 -17.56
C THR A 106 12.65 1.85 -18.18
N LEU A 107 12.58 3.12 -18.55
CA LEU A 107 13.73 3.89 -19.06
C LEU A 107 14.60 4.46 -17.93
N SER A 108 14.11 4.51 -16.70
CA SER A 108 14.80 5.07 -15.56
C SER A 108 15.66 4.02 -14.84
N LYS A 109 16.50 4.50 -13.90
CA LYS A 109 17.23 3.65 -12.95
C LYS A 109 16.40 3.34 -11.69
N ALA A 110 15.14 3.78 -11.61
CA ALA A 110 14.30 3.58 -10.45
C ALA A 110 14.05 2.10 -10.19
N GLU A 111 14.00 1.72 -8.92
CA GLU A 111 13.55 0.41 -8.45
C GLU A 111 12.04 0.38 -8.21
N MET A 112 11.49 1.56 -7.95
CA MET A 112 10.08 1.79 -7.66
C MET A 112 9.62 3.07 -8.37
N ALA A 113 8.39 3.10 -8.84
CA ALA A 113 7.76 4.32 -9.34
C ALA A 113 6.42 4.53 -8.67
N MET A 114 6.00 5.78 -8.53
CA MET A 114 4.70 6.15 -8.00
C MET A 114 4.00 7.17 -8.90
N GLY A 115 2.66 7.09 -8.95
CA GLY A 115 1.84 7.96 -9.78
C GLY A 115 0.53 8.36 -9.12
N GLY A 116 -0.21 9.23 -9.77
CA GLY A 116 -1.46 9.78 -9.29
C GLY A 116 -2.65 8.83 -9.46
N VAL A 117 -3.66 9.01 -8.61
CA VAL A 117 -4.87 8.19 -8.54
C VAL A 117 -6.10 9.07 -8.59
N ARG A 118 -7.14 8.62 -9.29
CA ARG A 118 -8.50 9.15 -9.18
C ARG A 118 -9.31 8.31 -8.20
N ILE A 119 -10.07 8.96 -7.34
CA ILE A 119 -11.05 8.30 -6.48
C ILE A 119 -12.42 8.51 -7.09
N LYS A 120 -13.10 7.42 -7.37
CA LYS A 120 -14.49 7.42 -7.84
C LYS A 120 -15.40 7.00 -6.69
N PHE A 121 -16.32 7.90 -6.31
CA PHE A 121 -17.29 7.63 -5.26
C PHE A 121 -18.57 6.99 -5.81
N ALA A 122 -19.38 6.41 -4.92
CA ALA A 122 -20.65 5.76 -5.30
C ALA A 122 -21.65 6.70 -6.01
N ASP A 123 -21.63 7.99 -5.68
CA ASP A 123 -22.42 9.06 -6.32
C ASP A 123 -21.86 9.54 -7.66
N GLN A 124 -20.86 8.83 -8.21
CA GLN A 124 -20.12 9.14 -9.44
C GLN A 124 -19.20 10.37 -9.35
N HIS A 125 -19.13 11.04 -8.20
CA HIS A 125 -18.14 12.09 -7.99
C HIS A 125 -16.71 11.53 -8.13
N ILE A 126 -15.82 12.31 -8.75
CA ILE A 126 -14.42 11.92 -8.96
C ILE A 126 -13.52 12.98 -8.35
N GLU A 127 -12.66 12.56 -7.43
CA GLU A 127 -11.56 13.36 -6.92
C GLU A 127 -10.24 12.89 -7.52
N VAL A 128 -9.37 13.85 -7.85
CA VAL A 128 -7.97 13.56 -8.19
C VAL A 128 -7.16 13.62 -6.90
N ARG A 129 -6.57 12.51 -6.50
CA ARG A 129 -5.60 12.48 -5.43
C ARG A 129 -4.19 12.35 -6.00
N MET A 130 -3.30 13.14 -5.37
CA MET A 130 -1.87 13.13 -5.52
C MET A 130 -1.35 13.86 -6.75
N ALA A 131 -1.16 15.15 -6.55
CA ALA A 131 -0.18 15.92 -7.29
C ALA A 131 1.08 16.00 -6.41
N TYR A 132 2.22 15.56 -6.92
CA TYR A 132 3.48 15.52 -6.18
C TYR A 132 4.32 16.79 -6.38
N GLY A 133 3.82 17.75 -7.17
CA GLY A 133 4.43 19.05 -7.37
C GLY A 133 5.90 18.97 -7.78
N GLU A 134 6.79 19.61 -7.01
CA GLU A 134 8.23 19.63 -7.29
C GLU A 134 8.92 18.27 -7.28
N MET A 135 8.26 17.25 -6.73
CA MET A 135 8.81 15.88 -6.70
C MET A 135 8.63 15.16 -8.04
N ALA A 136 7.60 15.52 -8.81
CA ALA A 136 7.26 14.85 -10.06
C ALA A 136 8.37 14.99 -11.13
N GLY A 137 8.53 13.95 -11.94
CA GLY A 137 9.55 13.88 -12.99
C GLY A 137 10.98 13.65 -12.49
N LYS A 138 11.18 13.41 -11.20
CA LYS A 138 12.51 13.28 -10.58
C LYS A 138 12.72 11.89 -9.97
N LEU A 139 13.99 11.50 -9.91
CA LEU A 139 14.44 10.35 -9.13
C LEU A 139 14.82 10.80 -7.73
N TRP A 140 14.34 10.08 -6.75
CA TRP A 140 14.59 10.29 -5.33
C TRP A 140 15.23 9.06 -4.72
N LYS A 141 16.13 9.23 -3.75
CA LYS A 141 16.48 8.12 -2.87
C LYS A 141 15.24 7.72 -2.05
N GLY A 142 14.99 6.44 -1.83
CA GLY A 142 13.73 5.98 -1.27
C GLY A 142 13.40 6.55 0.10
N ASP A 143 14.34 6.54 1.04
CA ASP A 143 14.16 7.08 2.39
C ASP A 143 13.97 8.62 2.38
N ASP A 144 14.67 9.35 1.50
CA ASP A 144 14.46 10.81 1.32
C ASP A 144 13.10 11.10 0.67
N CYS A 145 12.67 10.23 -0.27
CA CYS A 145 11.34 10.30 -0.87
C CYS A 145 10.26 10.10 0.19
N PHE A 146 10.39 9.06 1.02
CA PHE A 146 9.50 8.78 2.13
C PHE A 146 9.38 9.99 3.07
N ALA A 147 10.52 10.52 3.52
CA ALA A 147 10.56 11.68 4.41
C ALA A 147 9.86 12.90 3.80
N LYS A 148 10.09 13.18 2.50
CA LYS A 148 9.47 14.31 1.80
C LYS A 148 7.96 14.14 1.66
N LEU A 149 7.49 12.94 1.29
CA LEU A 149 6.07 12.62 1.16
C LEU A 149 5.36 12.71 2.52
N MET A 150 5.97 12.23 3.59
CA MET A 150 5.44 12.38 4.95
C MET A 150 5.38 13.86 5.37
N HIS A 151 6.41 14.63 5.08
CA HIS A 151 6.46 16.06 5.36
C HIS A 151 5.34 16.85 4.65
N THR A 152 5.05 16.51 3.40
CA THR A 152 4.01 17.17 2.60
C THR A 152 2.62 16.57 2.78
N ASN A 153 2.48 15.55 3.63
CA ASN A 153 1.24 14.78 3.85
C ASN A 153 0.66 14.18 2.54
N THR A 154 1.56 13.75 1.65
CA THR A 154 1.22 13.15 0.36
C THR A 154 1.62 11.67 0.27
N PHE A 155 2.19 11.09 1.33
CA PHE A 155 2.47 9.66 1.37
C PHE A 155 1.16 8.87 1.33
N THR A 156 1.10 7.92 0.40
CA THR A 156 -0.01 6.98 0.32
C THR A 156 0.49 5.55 0.51
N PRO A 157 -0.11 4.77 1.41
CA PRO A 157 0.26 3.38 1.58
C PRO A 157 -0.33 2.44 0.51
N LEU A 158 -1.22 2.91 -0.35
CA LEU A 158 -1.97 2.07 -1.29
C LEU A 158 -1.04 1.45 -2.35
N VAL A 159 -0.86 0.14 -2.32
CA VAL A 159 0.12 -0.57 -3.16
C VAL A 159 -0.13 -0.40 -4.66
N PHE A 160 -1.36 -0.21 -5.08
CA PHE A 160 -1.72 0.03 -6.48
C PHE A 160 -1.26 1.38 -7.03
N CYS A 161 -0.78 2.29 -6.17
CA CYS A 161 -0.18 3.55 -6.61
C CYS A 161 1.22 3.38 -7.19
N TYR A 162 1.80 2.18 -7.11
CA TYR A 162 3.21 1.94 -7.37
C TYR A 162 3.46 0.88 -8.45
N MET A 163 4.60 1.02 -9.12
CA MET A 163 5.23 -0.01 -9.95
C MET A 163 6.56 -0.39 -9.33
N PHE A 164 6.93 -1.68 -9.40
CA PHE A 164 8.14 -2.20 -8.78
C PHE A 164 8.97 -2.98 -9.78
N LYS A 165 10.31 -2.87 -9.73
CA LYS A 165 11.17 -3.87 -10.38
C LYS A 165 11.10 -5.19 -9.63
N LYS A 166 10.92 -6.29 -10.35
CA LYS A 166 10.89 -7.63 -9.75
C LYS A 166 12.20 -7.92 -9.00
N SER A 167 13.35 -7.53 -9.57
CA SER A 167 14.66 -7.69 -8.95
C SER A 167 14.79 -6.94 -7.62
N PHE A 168 14.13 -5.80 -7.47
CA PHE A 168 14.06 -5.07 -6.20
C PHE A 168 13.27 -5.86 -5.16
N LEU A 169 12.07 -6.33 -5.51
CA LEU A 169 11.24 -7.13 -4.61
C LEU A 169 11.93 -8.44 -4.18
N ASP A 170 12.67 -9.07 -5.10
CA ASP A 170 13.45 -10.27 -4.80
C ASP A 170 14.63 -9.99 -3.87
N ARG A 171 15.31 -8.83 -4.04
CA ARG A 171 16.40 -8.40 -3.19
C ARG A 171 15.96 -8.15 -1.75
N VAL A 172 14.85 -7.42 -1.58
CA VAL A 172 14.35 -7.07 -0.25
C VAL A 172 13.47 -8.17 0.36
N LYS A 173 13.13 -9.20 -0.41
CA LYS A 173 12.28 -10.35 0.00
C LYS A 173 10.98 -9.92 0.65
N LEU A 174 10.44 -8.79 0.21
CA LEU A 174 9.23 -8.22 0.77
C LEU A 174 8.02 -9.09 0.45
N ARG A 175 7.21 -9.37 1.48
CA ARG A 175 5.96 -10.15 1.38
C ARG A 175 4.86 -9.43 2.16
N PHE A 176 3.64 -9.53 1.66
CA PHE A 176 2.47 -9.05 2.39
C PHE A 176 2.25 -9.93 3.61
N GLN A 177 1.87 -9.32 4.71
CA GLN A 177 1.49 -10.04 5.91
C GLN A 177 -0.04 -10.14 5.97
N HIS A 178 -0.55 -11.25 6.51
CA HIS A 178 -1.98 -11.51 6.63
C HIS A 178 -2.62 -10.58 7.67
N ARG A 179 -2.92 -9.32 7.27
CA ARG A 179 -3.47 -8.26 8.12
C ARG A 179 -4.31 -7.30 7.30
N MET A 180 -5.18 -6.57 7.96
CA MET A 180 -5.72 -5.34 7.39
C MET A 180 -4.64 -4.25 7.46
N SER A 181 -4.69 -3.30 6.52
CA SER A 181 -3.66 -2.27 6.37
C SER A 181 -2.27 -2.85 6.08
N GLU A 182 -2.22 -4.02 5.46
CA GLU A 182 -0.99 -4.68 4.98
C GLU A 182 -0.18 -3.78 4.07
N ASP A 183 -0.86 -2.92 3.32
CA ASP A 183 -0.25 -1.93 2.43
C ASP A 183 0.58 -0.90 3.20
N ASP A 184 0.15 -0.49 4.41
CA ASP A 184 0.88 0.47 5.24
C ASP A 184 2.27 -0.03 5.64
N LEU A 185 2.36 -1.29 6.05
CA LEU A 185 3.64 -1.93 6.35
C LEU A 185 4.48 -2.09 5.09
N TRP A 186 3.88 -2.72 4.07
CA TRP A 186 4.56 -3.13 2.86
C TRP A 186 5.14 -1.94 2.08
N THR A 187 4.34 -0.90 1.82
CA THR A 187 4.78 0.27 1.06
C THR A 187 5.75 1.15 1.83
N SER A 188 5.62 1.24 3.17
CA SER A 188 6.58 2.00 3.99
C SER A 188 7.97 1.37 3.93
N ILE A 189 8.04 0.04 4.09
CA ILE A 189 9.32 -0.69 3.99
C ILE A 189 9.86 -0.60 2.55
N ALA A 190 9.01 -0.85 1.54
CA ALA A 190 9.44 -0.76 0.14
C ALA A 190 10.04 0.62 -0.18
N MET A 191 9.41 1.69 0.29
CA MET A 191 9.90 3.05 0.07
C MET A 191 11.26 3.28 0.75
N CYS A 192 11.43 2.84 1.99
CA CYS A 192 12.71 3.00 2.71
C CYS A 192 13.84 2.16 2.09
N GLU A 193 13.54 0.99 1.53
CA GLU A 193 14.53 0.07 0.94
C GLU A 193 14.92 0.42 -0.51
N ALA A 194 14.10 1.20 -1.22
CA ALA A 194 14.36 1.54 -2.60
C ALA A 194 15.58 2.49 -2.72
N GLN A 195 16.54 2.12 -3.56
CA GLN A 195 17.67 3.00 -3.86
C GLN A 195 17.23 4.22 -4.66
N ASN A 196 16.29 4.02 -5.60
CA ASN A 196 15.76 5.08 -6.43
C ASN A 196 14.27 4.91 -6.66
N VAL A 197 13.50 5.97 -6.41
CA VAL A 197 12.06 6.08 -6.65
C VAL A 197 11.81 7.14 -7.71
N LEU A 198 11.08 6.78 -8.76
CA LEU A 198 10.57 7.73 -9.75
C LEU A 198 9.20 8.23 -9.29
N VAL A 199 9.07 9.52 -9.07
CA VAL A 199 7.78 10.16 -8.78
C VAL A 199 7.22 10.75 -10.06
N THR A 200 5.96 10.44 -10.40
CA THR A 200 5.27 11.00 -11.58
C THR A 200 3.91 11.58 -11.20
N ASP A 201 3.41 12.51 -12.01
CA ASP A 201 2.04 13.03 -11.90
C ASP A 201 1.07 12.28 -12.85
N ASP A 202 1.52 11.15 -13.45
CA ASP A 202 0.70 10.33 -14.31
C ASP A 202 -0.51 9.78 -13.54
N LEU A 203 -1.71 10.15 -13.96
CA LEU A 203 -2.95 9.57 -13.43
C LEU A 203 -3.16 8.20 -14.06
N HIS A 204 -2.80 7.14 -13.34
CA HIS A 204 -2.73 5.79 -13.90
C HIS A 204 -3.80 4.83 -13.37
N TYR A 205 -4.53 5.20 -12.32
CA TYR A 205 -5.42 4.30 -11.58
C TYR A 205 -6.72 4.99 -11.17
N VAL A 206 -7.82 4.25 -11.11
CA VAL A 206 -9.11 4.68 -10.56
C VAL A 206 -9.49 3.77 -9.41
N TYR A 207 -9.39 4.30 -8.20
CA TYR A 207 -9.86 3.67 -6.99
C TYR A 207 -11.36 3.90 -6.83
N CYS A 208 -12.15 2.81 -6.81
CA CYS A 208 -13.60 2.86 -6.70
C CYS A 208 -14.04 2.61 -5.26
N LYS A 209 -14.57 3.65 -4.61
CA LYS A 209 -15.20 3.48 -3.28
C LYS A 209 -16.57 2.83 -3.43
N ASN A 210 -16.63 1.54 -3.17
CA ASN A 210 -17.85 0.75 -3.17
C ASN A 210 -18.34 0.53 -1.72
N SER A 211 -19.65 0.44 -1.51
CA SER A 211 -20.24 0.09 -0.20
C SER A 211 -19.85 -1.31 0.26
N ASP A 212 -19.55 -2.19 -0.70
CA ASP A 212 -19.25 -3.61 -0.48
C ASP A 212 -17.75 -3.87 -0.28
N SER A 213 -16.89 -2.82 -0.30
CA SER A 213 -15.45 -2.99 -0.10
C SER A 213 -15.13 -3.45 1.32
N ILE A 214 -14.04 -4.21 1.48
CA ILE A 214 -13.56 -4.70 2.80
C ILE A 214 -13.41 -3.56 3.80
N THR A 215 -13.06 -2.35 3.35
CA THR A 215 -12.94 -1.15 4.19
C THR A 215 -14.29 -0.57 4.60
N GLY A 216 -15.38 -0.92 3.92
CA GLY A 216 -16.77 -0.47 4.19
C GLY A 216 -17.63 -1.47 4.95
N THR A 217 -17.21 -2.73 5.07
CA THR A 217 -18.01 -3.81 5.67
C THR A 217 -17.75 -4.01 7.16
N ASN A 218 -18.64 -4.76 7.83
CA ASN A 218 -18.74 -5.09 9.26
C ASN A 218 -17.51 -5.84 9.86
N VAL A 219 -16.29 -5.47 9.50
CA VAL A 219 -15.12 -5.97 10.20
C VAL A 219 -15.15 -5.42 11.63
N SER A 220 -15.03 -6.30 12.61
CA SER A 220 -14.95 -5.93 14.02
C SER A 220 -13.96 -4.77 14.21
N THR A 221 -14.41 -3.71 14.87
CA THR A 221 -13.57 -2.55 15.18
C THR A 221 -12.32 -2.95 15.95
N ILE A 222 -12.43 -3.93 16.85
CA ILE A 222 -11.30 -4.49 17.62
C ILE A 222 -10.29 -5.17 16.69
N PHE A 223 -10.75 -5.99 15.73
CA PHE A 223 -9.86 -6.62 14.75
C PHE A 223 -9.08 -5.60 13.94
N ARG A 224 -9.68 -4.45 13.60
CA ARG A 224 -8.98 -3.35 12.93
C ARG A 224 -7.90 -2.73 13.83
N ALA A 225 -8.21 -2.53 15.11
CA ALA A 225 -7.25 -2.00 16.07
C ALA A 225 -6.07 -2.96 16.28
N ASP A 226 -6.32 -4.26 16.40
CA ASP A 226 -5.27 -5.29 16.51
C ASP A 226 -4.33 -5.26 15.31
N ASN A 227 -4.88 -5.13 14.10
CA ASN A 227 -4.07 -5.06 12.87
C ASN A 227 -3.24 -3.75 12.81
N HIS A 228 -3.81 -2.60 13.17
CA HIS A 228 -3.04 -1.36 13.23
C HIS A 228 -1.90 -1.45 14.25
N LEU A 229 -2.16 -2.02 15.43
CA LEU A 229 -1.12 -2.18 16.44
C LEU A 229 -0.03 -3.14 15.98
N ALA A 230 -0.41 -4.22 15.31
CA ALA A 230 0.53 -5.16 14.74
C ALA A 230 1.41 -4.50 13.66
N VAL A 231 0.84 -3.71 12.75
CA VAL A 231 1.60 -2.93 11.76
C VAL A 231 2.55 -1.93 12.43
N ALA A 232 2.11 -1.26 13.50
CA ALA A 232 2.97 -0.34 14.26
C ALA A 232 4.17 -1.06 14.88
N ASN A 233 3.96 -2.25 15.46
CA ASN A 233 5.04 -3.07 16.02
C ASN A 233 6.02 -3.55 14.93
N ASP A 234 5.53 -4.02 13.79
CA ASP A 234 6.41 -4.49 12.70
C ASP A 234 7.22 -3.34 12.08
N LEU A 235 6.64 -2.15 11.95
CA LEU A 235 7.38 -0.96 11.51
C LEU A 235 8.43 -0.55 12.55
N TYR A 236 8.14 -0.72 13.85
CA TYR A 236 9.11 -0.47 14.91
C TYR A 236 10.25 -1.49 14.89
N ASP A 237 9.95 -2.77 14.68
CA ASP A 237 10.98 -3.81 14.51
C ASP A 237 11.84 -3.54 13.28
N TYR A 238 11.24 -3.11 12.18
CA TYR A 238 11.99 -2.66 11.00
C TYR A 238 12.92 -1.48 11.34
N LEU A 239 12.40 -0.45 12.01
CA LEU A 239 13.16 0.74 12.42
C LEU A 239 14.38 0.39 13.29
N ARG A 240 14.25 -0.58 14.19
CA ARG A 240 15.34 -1.01 15.07
C ARG A 240 16.45 -1.78 14.37
N ASN A 241 16.12 -2.45 13.29
CA ASN A 241 17.03 -3.37 12.58
C ASN A 241 17.62 -2.77 11.30
N HIS A 242 17.23 -1.54 10.92
CA HIS A 242 17.69 -0.90 9.69
C HIS A 242 18.19 0.52 9.94
N THR A 243 19.21 0.92 9.18
CA THR A 243 19.75 2.29 9.25
C THR A 243 19.08 3.13 8.17
N LEU A 244 18.39 4.18 8.59
CA LEU A 244 17.73 5.15 7.72
C LEU A 244 18.44 6.51 7.79
N SER A 245 18.15 7.41 6.86
CA SER A 245 18.51 8.80 7.02
C SER A 245 17.76 9.41 8.23
N GLU A 246 18.35 10.42 8.89
CA GLU A 246 17.74 11.06 10.07
C GLU A 246 16.30 11.52 9.81
N ASN A 247 16.06 12.11 8.63
CA ASN A 247 14.71 12.53 8.25
C ASN A 247 13.74 11.36 8.07
N ALA A 248 14.15 10.27 7.43
CA ALA A 248 13.30 9.09 7.25
C ALA A 248 13.02 8.41 8.60
N GLU A 249 14.02 8.31 9.46
CA GLU A 249 13.88 7.75 10.80
C GLU A 249 12.81 8.50 11.62
N VAL A 250 12.91 9.82 11.71
CA VAL A 250 11.95 10.60 12.49
C VAL A 250 10.54 10.55 11.91
N TRP A 251 10.40 10.54 10.58
CA TRP A 251 9.09 10.43 9.95
C TRP A 251 8.49 9.02 10.10
N LEU A 252 9.32 7.98 10.11
CA LEU A 252 8.84 6.63 10.42
C LEU A 252 8.38 6.52 11.88
N CYS A 253 9.10 7.13 12.83
CA CYS A 253 8.64 7.27 14.21
C CYS A 253 7.26 7.96 14.29
N CYS A 254 7.08 9.08 13.56
CA CYS A 254 5.79 9.78 13.50
C CYS A 254 4.68 8.88 12.96
N LYS A 255 4.96 8.11 11.92
CA LYS A 255 4.01 7.17 11.32
C LYS A 255 3.62 6.05 12.28
N ILE A 256 4.58 5.47 12.96
CA ILE A 256 4.32 4.42 13.98
C ILE A 256 3.44 4.97 15.11
N LEU A 257 3.76 6.15 15.64
CA LEU A 257 2.96 6.82 16.67
C LEU A 257 1.54 7.12 16.19
N TYR A 258 1.39 7.55 14.94
CA TYR A 258 0.08 7.80 14.32
C TYR A 258 -0.77 6.52 14.24
N ILE A 259 -0.22 5.44 13.68
CA ILE A 259 -0.92 4.15 13.52
C ILE A 259 -1.30 3.60 14.90
N ALA A 260 -0.39 3.62 15.86
CA ALA A 260 -0.67 3.20 17.23
C ALA A 260 -1.77 4.05 17.89
N SER A 261 -1.80 5.37 17.62
CA SER A 261 -2.84 6.26 18.15
C SER A 261 -4.24 5.94 17.61
N ILE A 262 -4.33 5.48 16.35
CA ILE A 262 -5.60 5.01 15.76
C ILE A 262 -6.06 3.74 16.47
N ALA A 263 -5.17 2.75 16.65
CA ALA A 263 -5.50 1.50 17.33
C ALA A 263 -6.05 1.75 18.75
N VAL A 264 -5.32 2.54 19.53
CA VAL A 264 -5.73 2.85 20.91
C VAL A 264 -7.06 3.59 20.97
N LYS A 265 -7.29 4.55 20.05
CA LYS A 265 -8.57 5.24 19.96
C LYS A 265 -9.71 4.26 19.71
N ILE A 266 -9.55 3.31 18.79
CA ILE A 266 -10.56 2.30 18.47
C ILE A 266 -10.83 1.41 19.68
N TYR A 267 -9.80 0.96 20.42
CA TYR A 267 -9.99 0.15 21.63
C TYR A 267 -10.85 0.87 22.67
N ILE A 268 -10.57 2.15 22.90
CA ILE A 268 -11.31 2.95 23.88
C ILE A 268 -12.76 3.15 23.44
N GLU A 269 -13.00 3.52 22.16
CA GLU A 269 -14.34 3.69 21.62
C GLU A 269 -15.17 2.40 21.62
N SER A 270 -14.50 1.24 21.75
CA SER A 270 -15.12 -0.08 21.82
C SER A 270 -15.18 -0.67 23.23
N ASP A 271 -14.86 0.11 24.27
CA ASP A 271 -14.75 -0.34 25.67
C ASP A 271 -13.85 -1.59 25.85
N TYR A 272 -12.83 -1.74 24.98
CA TYR A 272 -11.91 -2.86 25.00
C TYR A 272 -10.56 -2.46 25.58
N TYR A 273 -10.29 -2.86 26.83
CA TYR A 273 -9.12 -2.41 27.59
C TYR A 273 -8.00 -3.46 27.75
N THR A 274 -8.12 -4.62 27.10
CA THR A 274 -7.13 -5.70 27.15
C THR A 274 -6.21 -5.68 25.94
N PHE A 275 -5.50 -4.57 25.70
CA PHE A 275 -4.47 -4.51 24.66
C PHE A 275 -3.07 -4.33 25.27
N SER A 276 -2.07 -4.89 24.61
CA SER A 276 -0.68 -4.75 25.04
C SER A 276 0.02 -3.69 24.19
N LEU A 277 0.42 -2.61 24.85
CA LEU A 277 1.22 -1.55 24.24
C LEU A 277 2.60 -1.53 24.91
N SER A 278 3.66 -1.67 24.10
CA SER A 278 5.02 -1.65 24.65
C SER A 278 5.41 -0.24 25.10
N ILE A 279 5.55 -0.04 26.42
CA ILE A 279 6.06 1.21 27.00
C ILE A 279 7.47 1.50 26.48
N GLU A 280 8.30 0.46 26.31
CA GLU A 280 9.66 0.58 25.79
C GLU A 280 9.66 1.13 24.36
N MET A 281 8.78 0.62 23.48
CA MET A 281 8.60 1.15 22.12
C MET A 281 8.31 2.66 22.16
N PHE A 282 7.40 3.10 23.02
CA PHE A 282 7.05 4.52 23.12
C PHE A 282 8.21 5.37 23.59
N GLN A 283 8.93 4.93 24.62
CA GLN A 283 10.07 5.65 25.16
C GLN A 283 11.17 5.81 24.08
N ASP A 284 11.44 4.77 23.32
CA ASP A 284 12.41 4.82 22.24
C ASP A 284 11.96 5.76 21.11
N LEU A 285 10.71 5.61 20.61
CA LEU A 285 10.15 6.48 19.58
C LEU A 285 10.19 7.96 19.97
N PHE A 286 9.80 8.27 21.22
CA PHE A 286 9.87 9.64 21.72
C PHE A 286 11.29 10.14 21.83
N SER A 287 12.23 9.33 22.29
CA SER A 287 13.64 9.70 22.37
C SER A 287 14.20 10.06 20.98
N ARG A 288 13.88 9.27 19.95
CA ARG A 288 14.29 9.52 18.56
C ARG A 288 13.67 10.81 18.02
N VAL A 289 12.36 11.02 18.22
CA VAL A 289 11.66 12.24 17.82
C VAL A 289 12.27 13.48 18.47
N LEU A 290 12.53 13.44 19.77
CA LEU A 290 13.09 14.58 20.52
C LEU A 290 14.52 14.92 20.10
N LYS A 291 15.33 13.95 19.68
CA LYS A 291 16.70 14.14 19.23
C LYS A 291 16.80 14.64 17.79
N SER A 292 15.72 14.57 17.00
CA SER A 292 15.76 14.97 15.60
C SER A 292 16.04 16.48 15.44
N SER A 293 16.81 16.82 14.43
CA SER A 293 17.01 18.21 13.97
C SER A 293 15.81 18.74 13.17
N ASN A 294 14.90 17.88 12.70
CA ASN A 294 13.71 18.26 11.95
C ASN A 294 12.59 18.74 12.88
N GLU A 295 12.55 20.06 13.14
CA GLU A 295 11.60 20.69 14.06
C GLU A 295 10.12 20.47 13.68
N TYR A 296 9.80 20.36 12.38
CA TYR A 296 8.42 20.09 11.97
C TYR A 296 8.02 18.63 12.26
N ALA A 297 8.86 17.67 11.90
CA ALA A 297 8.61 16.27 12.23
C ALA A 297 8.56 16.05 13.75
N LYS A 298 9.42 16.74 14.51
CA LYS A 298 9.39 16.75 15.99
C LYS A 298 8.04 17.21 16.52
N LYS A 299 7.49 18.32 16.02
CA LYS A 299 6.16 18.81 16.42
C LYS A 299 5.06 17.79 16.10
N VAL A 300 5.10 17.19 14.91
CA VAL A 300 4.13 16.17 14.47
C VAL A 300 4.21 14.93 15.36
N GLY A 301 5.42 14.41 15.62
CA GLY A 301 5.60 13.24 16.48
C GLY A 301 5.16 13.48 17.92
N LEU A 302 5.46 14.66 18.48
CA LEU A 302 5.00 15.04 19.82
C LEU A 302 3.47 15.19 19.87
N MET A 303 2.85 15.70 18.82
CA MET A 303 1.38 15.80 18.73
C MET A 303 0.72 14.40 18.77
N PHE A 304 1.21 13.45 17.99
CA PHE A 304 0.68 12.07 18.01
C PHE A 304 0.94 11.39 19.34
N GLY A 305 2.14 11.55 19.90
CA GLY A 305 2.47 11.00 21.19
C GLY A 305 1.64 11.59 22.32
N LYS A 306 1.41 12.91 22.34
CA LYS A 306 0.51 13.55 23.30
C LYS A 306 -0.91 13.02 23.17
N ARG A 307 -1.44 12.95 21.95
CA ARG A 307 -2.76 12.40 21.68
C ARG A 307 -2.91 10.99 22.24
N LEU A 308 -1.91 10.14 22.01
CA LEU A 308 -1.88 8.78 22.52
C LEU A 308 -1.87 8.74 24.05
N LEU A 309 -1.01 9.54 24.71
CA LEU A 309 -0.96 9.63 26.17
C LEU A 309 -2.26 10.15 26.78
N ASP A 310 -2.86 11.17 26.19
CA ASP A 310 -4.13 11.72 26.66
C ASP A 310 -5.26 10.68 26.53
N THR A 311 -5.23 9.91 25.43
CA THR A 311 -6.17 8.81 25.17
C THR A 311 -6.00 7.70 26.22
N ILE A 312 -4.76 7.29 26.54
CA ILE A 312 -4.49 6.28 27.58
C ILE A 312 -4.90 6.78 28.98
N LYS A 313 -4.71 8.06 29.28
CA LYS A 313 -5.13 8.65 30.56
C LYS A 313 -6.65 8.68 30.75
N SER A 314 -7.42 8.82 29.67
CA SER A 314 -8.88 8.80 29.71
C SER A 314 -9.46 7.41 30.04
N MET A 315 -8.62 6.36 30.04
CA MET A 315 -8.99 4.99 30.41
C MET A 315 -8.99 4.75 31.93
N LYS A 316 -8.53 5.72 32.74
CA LYS A 316 -8.55 5.65 34.18
C LYS A 316 -9.75 6.37 34.78
#